data_3919191427b42681c6b9a9043506dddd
#
_entry.id   3919191427b42681c6b9a9043506dddd
#
_cell.length_a   1.000
_cell.length_b   1.000
_cell.length_c   1.000
_cell.angle_alpha   90.00
_cell.angle_beta   90.00
_cell.angle_gamma   90.00
#
_symmetry.space_group_name_H-M   'P 1'
#
loop_
_entity.id
_entity.type
_entity.pdbx_description
1 polymer ?
#
loop_
_entity_poly.entity_id
_entity_poly.type
_entity_poly.pdbx_seq_one_letter_code
_entity_poly.pdbx_strand_id
1 'polypeptide(L)'
;MEKIEMLEGILNSYPYPIVFVDNDYIIRYMNRNAEYHYYEERGYKDLIGKSLFECHNNEQSIEKIKMAWEGMKKNGKEVFITLTSRNQRVYMQGVRDYKGNWIGFIERFELNLQK
;
A
#
# COMPACT_ATOMS: atom_id res chain seq x y z
N MET A 1 -13.44 -18.14 -16.05
CA MET A 1 -12.63 -17.61 -14.92
C MET A 1 -13.40 -16.51 -14.22
N GLU A 2 -13.51 -16.58 -12.93
CA GLU A 2 -14.17 -15.55 -12.15
C GLU A 2 -13.35 -14.26 -12.12
N LYS A 3 -14.04 -13.13 -12.03
CA LYS A 3 -13.40 -11.82 -12.01
C LYS A 3 -12.43 -11.66 -10.85
N ILE A 4 -12.82 -12.12 -9.65
CA ILE A 4 -11.95 -12.04 -8.47
C ILE A 4 -10.66 -12.82 -8.69
N GLU A 5 -10.77 -14.04 -9.20
CA GLU A 5 -9.62 -14.88 -9.50
C GLU A 5 -8.66 -14.22 -10.49
N MET A 6 -9.22 -13.61 -11.53
CA MET A 6 -8.44 -12.87 -12.52
C MET A 6 -7.72 -11.67 -11.89
N LEU A 7 -8.45 -10.88 -11.08
CA LEU A 7 -7.86 -9.70 -10.44
C LEU A 7 -6.76 -10.07 -9.46
N GLU A 8 -6.96 -11.13 -8.67
CA GLU A 8 -5.92 -11.62 -7.76
C GLU A 8 -4.69 -12.10 -8.54
N GLY A 9 -4.90 -12.77 -9.66
CA GLY A 9 -3.80 -13.19 -10.53
C GLY A 9 -2.99 -12.01 -11.06
N ILE A 10 -3.69 -10.96 -11.51
CA ILE A 10 -3.05 -9.73 -11.99
C ILE A 10 -2.22 -9.09 -10.88
N LEU A 11 -2.80 -8.94 -9.69
CA LEU A 11 -2.11 -8.31 -8.57
C LEU A 11 -0.92 -9.13 -8.08
N ASN A 12 -1.05 -10.45 -8.08
CA ASN A 12 0.04 -11.35 -7.66
C ASN A 12 1.15 -11.47 -8.71
N SER A 13 0.89 -11.06 -9.95
CA SER A 13 1.93 -11.03 -10.99
C SER A 13 2.84 -9.81 -10.87
N TYR A 14 2.40 -8.78 -10.14
CA TYR A 14 3.25 -7.63 -9.89
C TYR A 14 4.41 -8.05 -8.97
N PRO A 15 5.68 -7.82 -9.37
CA PRO A 15 6.82 -8.44 -8.68
C PRO A 15 7.20 -7.81 -7.34
N TYR A 16 6.49 -6.79 -6.91
CA TYR A 16 6.80 -6.08 -5.66
C TYR A 16 5.56 -5.99 -4.78
N PRO A 17 5.70 -5.64 -3.49
CA PRO A 17 4.54 -5.52 -2.60
C PRO A 17 3.52 -4.48 -3.07
N ILE A 18 2.24 -4.85 -2.94
CA ILE A 18 1.10 -3.93 -3.05
C ILE A 18 0.22 -4.18 -1.82
N VAL A 19 -0.10 -3.11 -1.11
CA VAL A 19 -1.01 -3.14 0.05
C VAL A 19 -2.14 -2.15 -0.21
N PHE A 20 -3.38 -2.58 -0.10
CA PHE A 20 -4.54 -1.67 -0.16
C PHE A 20 -5.03 -1.35 1.23
N VAL A 21 -5.22 -0.05 1.50
CA VAL A 21 -5.68 0.50 2.77
C VAL A 21 -6.93 1.33 2.49
N ASP A 22 -8.01 1.10 3.24
CA ASP A 22 -9.25 1.84 3.03
C ASP A 22 -9.21 3.23 3.66
N ASN A 23 -10.33 3.96 3.54
CA ASN A 23 -10.42 5.34 4.04
C ASN A 23 -10.29 5.45 5.57
N ASP A 24 -10.46 4.37 6.29
CA ASP A 24 -10.30 4.32 7.75
C ASP A 24 -8.93 3.81 8.16
N TYR A 25 -7.99 3.77 7.22
CA TYR A 25 -6.62 3.28 7.43
C TYR A 25 -6.57 1.80 7.84
N ILE A 26 -7.57 1.01 7.41
CA ILE A 26 -7.59 -0.43 7.66
C ILE A 26 -7.01 -1.16 6.44
N ILE A 27 -6.07 -2.06 6.68
CA ILE A 27 -5.46 -2.88 5.63
C ILE A 27 -6.50 -3.88 5.15
N ARG A 28 -6.84 -3.85 3.86
CA ARG A 28 -7.86 -4.72 3.28
C ARG A 28 -7.34 -5.73 2.29
N TYR A 29 -6.18 -5.48 1.71
CA TYR A 29 -5.61 -6.42 0.73
C TYR A 29 -4.09 -6.31 0.72
N MET A 30 -3.45 -7.45 0.51
CA MET A 30 -2.01 -7.55 0.29
C MET A 30 -1.80 -8.56 -0.83
N ASN A 31 -0.99 -8.21 -1.83
CA ASN A 31 -0.63 -9.21 -2.82
C ASN A 31 0.38 -10.20 -2.21
N ARG A 32 0.72 -11.26 -2.96
CA ARG A 32 1.60 -12.32 -2.45
C ARG A 32 2.96 -11.78 -2.01
N ASN A 33 3.54 -10.84 -2.76
CA ASN A 33 4.82 -10.25 -2.38
C ASN A 33 4.73 -9.39 -1.14
N ALA A 34 3.60 -8.71 -0.91
CA ALA A 34 3.38 -7.94 0.32
C ALA A 34 3.26 -8.88 1.53
N GLU A 35 2.52 -9.99 1.37
CA GLU A 35 2.41 -10.99 2.44
C GLU A 35 3.78 -11.52 2.84
N TYR A 36 4.62 -11.86 1.86
CA TYR A 36 5.97 -12.33 2.13
C TYR A 36 6.79 -11.27 2.87
N HIS A 37 6.75 -10.02 2.37
CA HIS A 37 7.50 -8.92 2.97
C HIS A 37 7.12 -8.67 4.42
N TYR A 38 5.83 -8.59 4.71
CA TYR A 38 5.38 -8.25 6.06
C TYR A 38 5.36 -9.44 7.00
N TYR A 39 4.94 -10.62 6.55
CA TYR A 39 4.81 -11.78 7.42
C TYR A 39 6.11 -12.55 7.57
N GLU A 40 6.78 -12.87 6.47
CA GLU A 40 8.00 -13.68 6.53
C GLU A 40 9.23 -12.85 6.85
N GLU A 41 9.40 -11.71 6.20
CA GLU A 41 10.61 -10.91 6.37
C GLU A 41 10.58 -10.03 7.62
N ARG A 42 9.42 -9.45 7.93
CA ARG A 42 9.29 -8.51 9.06
C ARG A 42 8.61 -9.10 10.29
N GLY A 43 8.03 -10.29 10.18
CA GLY A 43 7.49 -11.00 11.33
C GLY A 43 6.13 -10.53 11.83
N TYR A 44 5.42 -9.69 11.08
CA TYR A 44 4.05 -9.34 11.44
C TYR A 44 3.11 -10.51 11.22
N LYS A 45 1.94 -10.46 11.83
CA LYS A 45 0.90 -11.50 11.71
C LYS A 45 -0.46 -10.87 11.54
N ASP A 46 -1.27 -11.47 10.66
CA ASP A 46 -2.70 -11.16 10.53
C ASP A 46 -3.00 -9.67 10.37
N LEU A 47 -2.31 -9.02 9.43
CA LEU A 47 -2.46 -7.58 9.22
C LEU A 47 -3.77 -7.21 8.54
N ILE A 48 -4.37 -8.10 7.75
CA ILE A 48 -5.64 -7.81 7.06
C ILE A 48 -6.72 -7.56 8.11
N GLY A 49 -7.41 -6.44 7.99
CA GLY A 49 -8.43 -6.02 8.94
C GLY A 49 -7.92 -5.17 10.09
N LYS A 50 -6.61 -4.97 10.17
CA LYS A 50 -6.00 -4.15 11.21
C LYS A 50 -5.63 -2.77 10.68
N SER A 51 -5.48 -1.81 11.58
CA SER A 51 -5.04 -0.48 11.23
C SER A 51 -3.63 -0.49 10.67
N LEU A 52 -3.40 0.28 9.61
CA LEU A 52 -2.07 0.50 9.05
C LEU A 52 -1.09 0.99 10.14
N PHE A 53 -1.57 1.70 11.14
CA PHE A 53 -0.74 2.26 12.20
C PHE A 53 -0.25 1.23 13.21
N GLU A 54 -0.69 -0.01 13.11
CA GLU A 54 -0.08 -1.10 13.86
C GLU A 54 1.29 -1.49 13.29
N CYS A 55 1.51 -1.21 11.99
CA CYS A 55 2.81 -1.42 11.33
C CYS A 55 3.69 -0.17 11.42
N HIS A 56 3.08 0.99 11.66
CA HIS A 56 3.73 2.30 11.69
C HIS A 56 3.32 3.00 12.97
N ASN A 57 3.87 2.55 14.10
CA ASN A 57 3.40 2.99 15.41
C ASN A 57 4.12 4.22 15.95
N ASN A 58 4.97 4.87 15.17
CA ASN A 58 5.58 6.11 15.61
C ASN A 58 4.83 7.31 15.03
N GLU A 59 4.68 8.35 15.84
CA GLU A 59 3.87 9.53 15.49
C GLU A 59 4.31 10.20 14.20
N GLN A 60 5.61 10.26 13.92
CA GLN A 60 6.12 10.89 12.71
C GLN A 60 5.69 10.12 11.46
N SER A 61 5.73 8.79 11.51
CA SER A 61 5.27 7.96 10.40
C SER A 61 3.77 8.09 10.19
N ILE A 62 2.99 8.13 11.26
CA ILE A 62 1.54 8.30 11.19
C ILE A 62 1.19 9.65 10.57
N GLU A 63 1.82 10.73 11.05
CA GLU A 63 1.59 12.07 10.50
C GLU A 63 1.97 12.14 9.02
N LYS A 64 3.10 11.56 8.63
CA LYS A 64 3.55 11.55 7.25
C LYS A 64 2.53 10.87 6.34
N ILE A 65 1.99 9.74 6.77
CA ILE A 65 0.98 9.00 6.00
C ILE A 65 -0.30 9.81 5.86
N LYS A 66 -0.77 10.40 6.95
CA LYS A 66 -1.99 11.22 6.94
C LYS A 66 -1.85 12.44 6.05
N MET A 67 -0.73 13.13 6.13
CA MET A 67 -0.47 14.30 5.29
C MET A 67 -0.36 13.92 3.82
N ALA A 68 0.29 12.80 3.52
CA ALA A 68 0.40 12.30 2.16
C ALA A 68 -0.98 11.99 1.57
N TRP A 69 -1.84 11.33 2.35
CA TRP A 69 -3.20 10.99 1.92
C TRP A 69 -4.04 12.23 1.66
N GLU A 70 -3.99 13.21 2.57
CA GLU A 70 -4.73 14.46 2.39
C GLU A 70 -4.26 15.24 1.16
N GLY A 71 -2.96 15.32 0.94
CA GLY A 71 -2.39 15.97 -0.24
C GLY A 71 -2.77 15.26 -1.53
N MET A 72 -2.70 13.93 -1.52
CA MET A 72 -3.03 13.12 -2.69
C MET A 72 -4.51 13.25 -3.07
N LYS A 73 -5.40 13.33 -2.08
CA LYS A 73 -6.83 13.55 -2.35
C LYS A 73 -7.10 14.91 -2.99
N LYS A 74 -6.26 15.91 -2.71
CA LYS A 74 -6.43 17.26 -3.29
C LYS A 74 -5.95 17.34 -4.72
N ASN A 75 -4.82 16.73 -5.06
CA ASN A 75 -4.22 16.90 -6.39
C ASN A 75 -4.26 15.65 -7.27
N GLY A 76 -4.66 14.50 -6.73
CA GLY A 76 -4.78 13.25 -7.50
C GLY A 76 -3.47 12.59 -7.89
N LYS A 77 -2.33 13.11 -7.43
CA LYS A 77 -1.01 12.59 -7.81
C LYS A 77 -0.48 11.65 -6.76
N GLU A 78 0.22 10.59 -7.21
CA GLU A 78 0.89 9.69 -6.28
C GLU A 78 1.97 10.43 -5.49
N VAL A 79 2.24 9.93 -4.28
CA VAL A 79 3.20 10.55 -3.36
C VAL A 79 4.32 9.56 -3.07
N PHE A 80 5.56 10.00 -3.24
CA PHE A 80 6.71 9.22 -2.80
C PHE A 80 6.77 9.21 -1.27
N ILE A 81 6.83 8.04 -0.67
CA ILE A 81 6.84 7.88 0.79
C ILE A 81 8.25 7.67 1.32
N THR A 82 8.96 6.66 0.82
CA THR A 82 10.28 6.33 1.33
C THR A 82 11.05 5.41 0.39
N LEU A 83 12.34 5.29 0.65
CA LEU A 83 13.22 4.30 0.03
C LEU A 83 13.53 3.24 1.10
N THR A 84 13.29 1.98 0.77
CA THR A 84 13.52 0.89 1.73
C THR A 84 14.98 0.47 1.76
N SER A 85 15.36 -0.30 2.79
CA SER A 85 16.70 -0.89 2.90
C SER A 85 17.04 -1.83 1.74
N ARG A 86 16.04 -2.29 1.00
CA ARG A 86 16.22 -3.16 -0.19
C ARG A 86 16.28 -2.38 -1.48
N ASN A 87 16.46 -1.07 -1.39
CA ASN A 87 16.54 -0.20 -2.56
C ASN A 87 15.25 -0.22 -3.39
N GLN A 88 14.11 -0.25 -2.70
CA GLN A 88 12.80 -0.16 -3.34
C GLN A 88 12.13 1.16 -2.95
N ARG A 89 11.51 1.80 -3.91
CA ARG A 89 10.75 3.02 -3.68
C ARG A 89 9.33 2.66 -3.29
N VAL A 90 8.79 3.34 -2.30
CA VAL A 90 7.40 3.13 -1.85
C VAL A 90 6.59 4.37 -2.21
N TYR A 91 5.50 4.17 -2.92
CA TYR A 91 4.57 5.23 -3.30
C TYR A 91 3.19 4.97 -2.70
N MET A 92 2.53 6.06 -2.34
CA MET A 92 1.10 6.05 -2.04
C MET A 92 0.35 6.51 -3.28
N GLN A 93 -0.59 5.69 -3.73
CA GLN A 93 -1.41 5.98 -4.90
C GLN A 93 -2.88 5.81 -4.52
N GLY A 94 -3.69 6.86 -4.72
CA GLY A 94 -5.11 6.80 -4.40
C GLY A 94 -5.87 5.88 -5.32
N VAL A 95 -6.90 5.26 -4.77
CA VAL A 95 -7.78 4.35 -5.51
C VAL A 95 -9.19 4.89 -5.47
N ARG A 96 -9.81 5.00 -6.65
CA ARG A 96 -11.20 5.43 -6.79
C ARG A 96 -12.04 4.27 -7.31
N ASP A 97 -13.32 4.27 -6.93
CA ASP A 97 -14.26 3.37 -7.56
C ASP A 97 -14.62 3.90 -8.97
N TYR A 98 -15.48 3.17 -9.69
CA TYR A 98 -15.82 3.57 -11.04
C TYR A 98 -16.68 4.85 -11.09
N LYS A 99 -17.21 5.29 -9.96
CA LYS A 99 -17.94 6.56 -9.83
C LYS A 99 -17.02 7.74 -9.52
N GLY A 100 -15.74 7.48 -9.30
CA GLY A 100 -14.77 8.50 -8.98
C GLY A 100 -14.60 8.80 -7.49
N ASN A 101 -15.24 8.05 -6.62
CA ASN A 101 -15.13 8.23 -5.18
C ASN A 101 -13.85 7.60 -4.64
N TRP A 102 -13.15 8.30 -3.76
CA TRP A 102 -11.99 7.72 -3.09
C TRP A 102 -12.44 6.58 -2.18
N ILE A 103 -11.84 5.40 -2.37
CA ILE A 103 -12.11 4.23 -1.51
C ILE A 103 -10.92 3.87 -0.63
N GLY A 104 -9.78 4.50 -0.86
CA GLY A 104 -8.57 4.27 -0.11
C GLY A 104 -7.35 4.53 -0.98
N PHE A 105 -6.23 3.94 -0.58
CA PHE A 105 -4.98 4.06 -1.34
C PHE A 105 -4.24 2.73 -1.34
N ILE A 106 -3.36 2.57 -2.32
CA ILE A 106 -2.40 1.48 -2.27
C ILE A 106 -1.03 2.05 -1.90
N GLU A 107 -0.27 1.28 -1.13
CA GLU A 107 1.16 1.45 -1.02
C GLU A 107 1.75 0.42 -1.98
N ARG A 108 2.48 0.90 -2.99
CA ARG A 108 3.13 0.00 -3.94
C ARG A 108 4.63 0.24 -3.93
N PHE A 109 5.35 -0.84 -4.03
CA PHE A 109 6.82 -0.82 -4.05
C PHE A 109 7.28 -0.99 -5.50
N GLU A 110 8.42 -0.39 -5.82
CA GLU A 110 9.06 -0.61 -7.12
C GLU A 110 10.57 -0.54 -6.95
N LEU A 111 11.29 -1.14 -7.88
CA LEU A 111 12.76 -1.11 -7.83
C LEU A 111 13.24 0.33 -8.05
N ASN A 112 14.16 0.77 -7.19
CA ASN A 112 14.82 2.05 -7.40
C ASN A 112 15.96 1.88 -8.40
N LEU A 113 15.79 2.45 -9.59
CA LEU A 113 16.79 2.39 -10.66
C LEU A 113 17.85 3.48 -10.56
N GLN A 114 17.68 4.42 -9.65
CA GLN A 114 18.67 5.48 -9.42
C GLN A 114 19.75 4.97 -8.47
N LYS A 115 20.97 5.27 -8.80
CA LYS A 115 22.12 4.87 -8.00
C LYS A 115 22.58 6.01 -7.10
#